data_551189e9c907c01a7eb197edd5449fc9
#
_entry.id   551189e9c907c01a7eb197edd5449fc9
#
_cell.length_a   1.000
_cell.length_b   1.000
_cell.length_c   1.000
_cell.angle_alpha   90.00
_cell.angle_beta   90.00
_cell.angle_gamma   90.00
#
_symmetry.space_group_name_H-M   'P 1'
#
loop_
_entity.id
_entity.type
_entity.pdbx_description
1 polymer ?
#
loop_
_entity_poly.entity_id
_entity_poly.type
_entity_poly.pdbx_seq_one_letter_code
_entity_poly.pdbx_strand_id
1 'polypeptide(L)'
;FNEEYIEKFKRYIDIFETSSPSYIIMDSAAKCCDYIKNNKKDFEENIKNLWDFRDIELQCLRLKYSDDISKIVISCANANIDGTALADRLRKEYNIEPEMASKNYIILMTSVADSRDALEHLKTALCEIDSSLFKTANDLIDKPPIASGEHIIEIAEKSRETALNESLGKIANEFIYAYPPDIPIIVPGEIIDRKTLGYIKSLLKANVNIVSDSGLLPNKTLTKGA
;
A
#
# COMPACT_ATOMS: atom_id res chain seq x y z
N PHE A 1 -2.05 -4.13 28.85
CA PHE A 1 -3.01 -5.09 28.24
C PHE A 1 -3.90 -5.63 29.36
N ASN A 2 -5.23 -5.64 29.16
CA ASN A 2 -6.17 -6.19 30.12
C ASN A 2 -6.09 -7.73 30.06
N GLU A 3 -6.04 -8.41 31.21
CA GLU A 3 -5.91 -9.89 31.30
C GLU A 3 -7.02 -10.62 30.54
N GLU A 4 -8.23 -10.07 30.53
CA GLU A 4 -9.36 -10.63 29.77
C GLU A 4 -9.08 -10.75 28.26
N TYR A 5 -8.36 -9.78 27.68
CA TYR A 5 -7.97 -9.82 26.26
C TYR A 5 -6.86 -10.83 25.99
N ILE A 6 -5.97 -11.06 26.98
CA ILE A 6 -4.88 -12.05 26.85
C ILE A 6 -5.47 -13.46 26.72
N GLU A 7 -6.45 -13.81 27.52
CA GLU A 7 -7.09 -15.14 27.46
C GLU A 7 -7.88 -15.33 26.13
N LYS A 8 -8.62 -14.31 25.70
CA LYS A 8 -9.28 -14.35 24.39
C LYS A 8 -8.27 -14.49 23.24
N PHE A 9 -7.16 -13.77 23.29
CA PHE A 9 -6.11 -13.83 22.28
C PHE A 9 -5.44 -15.22 22.23
N LYS A 10 -5.11 -15.81 23.38
CA LYS A 10 -4.60 -17.18 23.45
C LYS A 10 -5.54 -18.17 22.81
N ARG A 11 -6.84 -18.08 23.15
CA ARG A 11 -7.86 -18.95 22.56
C ARG A 11 -7.94 -18.85 21.04
N TYR A 12 -7.80 -17.63 20.48
CA TYR A 12 -7.79 -17.46 19.03
C TYR A 12 -6.51 -18.01 18.40
N ILE A 13 -5.34 -17.86 19.05
CA ILE A 13 -4.11 -18.50 18.60
C ILE A 13 -4.32 -20.02 18.51
N ASP A 14 -4.84 -20.66 19.57
CA ASP A 14 -5.08 -22.11 19.60
C ASP A 14 -6.03 -22.58 18.47
N ILE A 15 -7.01 -21.74 18.07
CA ILE A 15 -7.95 -22.05 17.00
C ILE A 15 -7.32 -21.93 15.62
N PHE A 16 -6.50 -20.87 15.40
CA PHE A 16 -5.95 -20.54 14.09
C PHE A 16 -4.52 -21.03 13.88
N GLU A 17 -3.87 -21.53 14.92
CA GLU A 17 -2.54 -22.10 14.82
C GLU A 17 -2.55 -23.36 13.94
N THR A 18 -1.60 -23.45 13.01
CA THR A 18 -1.47 -24.65 12.21
C THR A 18 -0.83 -25.79 12.98
N SER A 19 -1.47 -26.95 13.00
CA SER A 19 -0.92 -28.17 13.60
C SER A 19 0.10 -28.88 12.70
N SER A 20 0.16 -28.51 11.43
CA SER A 20 1.03 -29.14 10.41
C SER A 20 1.76 -28.08 9.60
N PRO A 21 2.79 -27.44 10.16
CA PRO A 21 3.53 -26.41 9.43
C PRO A 21 4.26 -27.01 8.23
N SER A 22 4.35 -26.23 7.16
CA SER A 22 5.11 -26.63 5.97
C SER A 22 6.60 -26.68 6.26
N TYR A 23 7.19 -27.87 6.22
CA TYR A 23 8.64 -28.03 6.42
C TYR A 23 9.47 -27.30 5.37
N ILE A 24 8.95 -27.13 4.16
CA ILE A 24 9.62 -26.37 3.08
C ILE A 24 9.73 -24.89 3.48
N ILE A 25 8.65 -24.30 4.01
CA ILE A 25 8.65 -22.90 4.48
C ILE A 25 9.58 -22.75 5.69
N MET A 26 9.55 -23.71 6.63
CA MET A 26 10.41 -23.68 7.80
C MET A 26 11.90 -23.78 7.43
N ASP A 27 12.26 -24.68 6.52
CA ASP A 27 13.64 -24.83 6.00
C ASP A 27 14.09 -23.56 5.27
N SER A 28 13.21 -22.96 4.47
CA SER A 28 13.47 -21.66 3.82
C SER A 28 13.74 -20.55 4.83
N ALA A 29 12.93 -20.47 5.89
CA ALA A 29 13.13 -19.49 6.96
C ALA A 29 14.47 -19.71 7.71
N ALA A 30 14.81 -20.97 8.02
CA ALA A 30 16.08 -21.32 8.65
C ALA A 30 17.28 -20.91 7.75
N LYS A 31 17.22 -21.22 6.46
CA LYS A 31 18.25 -20.84 5.48
C LYS A 31 18.38 -19.32 5.36
N CYS A 32 17.27 -18.58 5.40
CA CYS A 32 17.28 -17.13 5.41
C CYS A 32 18.02 -16.59 6.65
N CYS A 33 17.73 -17.12 7.84
CA CYS A 33 18.43 -16.75 9.06
C CYS A 33 19.95 -17.02 8.98
N ASP A 34 20.35 -18.16 8.41
CA ASP A 34 21.75 -18.50 8.24
C ASP A 34 22.43 -17.61 7.19
N TYR A 35 21.71 -17.27 6.09
CA TYR A 35 22.21 -16.32 5.10
C TYR A 35 22.48 -14.95 5.74
N ILE A 36 21.54 -14.41 6.51
CA ILE A 36 21.70 -13.12 7.20
C ILE A 36 22.93 -13.13 8.13
N LYS A 37 23.15 -14.22 8.88
CA LYS A 37 24.29 -14.34 9.79
C LYS A 37 25.64 -14.36 9.06
N ASN A 38 25.70 -15.02 7.92
CA ASN A 38 26.94 -15.34 7.26
C ASN A 38 27.33 -14.36 6.14
N ASN A 39 26.39 -13.53 5.65
CA ASN A 39 26.60 -12.67 4.46
C ASN A 39 26.43 -11.17 4.80
N LYS A 40 26.93 -10.73 5.94
CA LYS A 40 26.82 -9.33 6.38
C LYS A 40 27.33 -8.33 5.34
N LYS A 41 28.39 -8.69 4.62
CA LYS A 41 28.98 -7.85 3.56
C LYS A 41 28.01 -7.58 2.41
N ASP A 42 27.19 -8.56 2.04
CA ASP A 42 26.21 -8.40 0.96
C ASP A 42 25.17 -7.35 1.33
N PHE A 43 24.75 -7.33 2.62
CA PHE A 43 23.84 -6.31 3.13
C PHE A 43 24.49 -4.92 3.16
N GLU A 44 25.75 -4.82 3.58
CA GLU A 44 26.51 -3.56 3.58
C GLU A 44 26.66 -3.02 2.15
N GLU A 45 26.96 -3.86 1.18
CA GLU A 45 27.07 -3.50 -0.23
C GLU A 45 25.72 -3.08 -0.81
N ASN A 46 24.65 -3.83 -0.51
CA ASN A 46 23.29 -3.48 -0.94
C ASN A 46 22.87 -2.11 -0.40
N ILE A 47 23.10 -1.83 0.88
CA ILE A 47 22.83 -0.53 1.48
C ILE A 47 23.60 0.59 0.75
N LYS A 48 24.88 0.37 0.43
CA LYS A 48 25.69 1.31 -0.33
C LYS A 48 25.09 1.57 -1.72
N ASN A 49 24.74 0.52 -2.45
CA ASN A 49 24.14 0.63 -3.78
C ASN A 49 22.80 1.40 -3.73
N LEU A 50 22.02 1.22 -2.67
CA LEU A 50 20.76 1.96 -2.46
C LEU A 50 21.02 3.43 -2.12
N TRP A 51 22.09 3.77 -1.43
CA TRP A 51 22.49 5.16 -1.24
C TRP A 51 22.99 5.80 -2.55
N ASP A 52 23.82 5.08 -3.33
CA ASP A 52 24.29 5.55 -4.64
C ASP A 52 23.10 5.75 -5.62
N PHE A 53 22.10 4.88 -5.56
CA PHE A 53 20.86 5.05 -6.35
C PHE A 53 20.13 6.35 -6.01
N ARG A 54 20.18 6.82 -4.75
CA ARG A 54 19.46 8.02 -4.32
C ARG A 54 20.04 9.33 -4.86
N ASP A 55 21.20 9.31 -5.46
CA ASP A 55 21.78 10.44 -6.18
C ASP A 55 21.16 10.66 -7.57
N ILE A 56 20.06 9.96 -7.87
CA ILE A 56 19.30 10.14 -9.13
C ILE A 56 18.71 11.55 -9.21
N GLU A 57 18.97 12.24 -10.32
CA GLU A 57 18.39 13.55 -10.62
C GLU A 57 17.19 13.38 -11.55
N LEU A 58 16.01 13.81 -11.09
CA LEU A 58 14.74 13.78 -11.83
C LEU A 58 14.15 15.18 -11.87
N GLN A 59 13.54 15.55 -13.00
CA GLN A 59 12.98 16.89 -13.23
C GLN A 59 11.53 17.00 -12.77
N CYS A 60 10.69 16.01 -13.08
CA CYS A 60 9.26 15.97 -12.83
C CYS A 60 8.91 15.03 -11.69
N LEU A 61 9.46 13.83 -11.73
CA LEU A 61 9.36 12.85 -10.64
C LEU A 61 10.29 13.24 -9.49
N ARG A 62 10.03 12.71 -8.29
CA ARG A 62 10.88 12.96 -7.13
C ARG A 62 11.02 11.73 -6.27
N LEU A 63 12.28 11.35 -6.00
CA LEU A 63 12.58 10.38 -4.96
C LEU A 63 12.29 10.99 -3.59
N LYS A 64 11.51 10.29 -2.79
CA LYS A 64 11.16 10.69 -1.41
C LYS A 64 11.99 9.93 -0.40
N TYR A 65 12.21 10.56 0.73
CA TYR A 65 12.80 9.90 1.88
C TYR A 65 11.87 8.82 2.43
N SER A 66 12.47 7.70 2.84
CA SER A 66 11.82 6.62 3.60
C SER A 66 12.76 6.21 4.73
N ASP A 67 12.21 5.94 5.92
CA ASP A 67 12.97 5.41 7.05
C ASP A 67 13.55 4.02 6.77
N ASP A 68 12.87 3.26 5.90
CA ASP A 68 13.35 1.99 5.37
C ASP A 68 14.03 2.22 4.01
N ILE A 69 15.36 2.10 3.98
CA ILE A 69 16.17 2.33 2.78
C ILE A 69 15.84 1.34 1.64
N SER A 70 15.32 0.16 1.96
CA SER A 70 14.92 -0.83 0.97
C SER A 70 13.69 -0.43 0.17
N LYS A 71 12.94 0.58 0.65
CA LYS A 71 11.76 1.11 -0.02
C LYS A 71 12.11 2.37 -0.82
N ILE A 72 11.94 2.27 -2.12
CA ILE A 72 12.13 3.38 -3.05
C ILE A 72 10.77 4.01 -3.34
N VAL A 73 10.56 5.23 -2.83
CA VAL A 73 9.30 5.97 -2.99
C VAL A 73 9.46 7.04 -4.05
N ILE A 74 8.76 6.92 -5.16
CA ILE A 74 8.79 7.89 -6.27
C ILE A 74 7.48 8.67 -6.29
N SER A 75 7.57 9.98 -6.08
CA SER A 75 6.43 10.91 -6.12
C SER A 75 6.19 11.43 -7.53
N CYS A 76 4.91 11.40 -7.95
CA CYS A 76 4.41 11.95 -9.20
C CYS A 76 3.71 13.32 -9.00
N ALA A 77 3.78 13.91 -7.80
CA ALA A 77 2.98 15.09 -7.43
C ALA A 77 3.23 16.32 -8.32
N ASN A 78 4.39 16.39 -8.99
CA ASN A 78 4.75 17.50 -9.86
C ASN A 78 4.88 17.09 -11.34
N ALA A 79 4.34 15.94 -11.72
CA ALA A 79 4.44 15.40 -13.07
C ALA A 79 3.05 15.22 -13.70
N ASN A 80 2.97 15.30 -15.02
CA ASN A 80 1.74 15.04 -15.78
C ASN A 80 1.41 13.54 -15.91
N ILE A 81 1.78 12.75 -14.92
CA ILE A 81 1.49 11.32 -14.79
C ILE A 81 1.05 11.03 -13.36
N ASP A 82 0.12 10.12 -13.16
CA ASP A 82 -0.19 9.59 -11.85
C ASP A 82 0.60 8.30 -11.56
N GLY A 83 0.57 7.86 -10.28
CA GLY A 83 1.37 6.70 -9.89
C GLY A 83 0.89 5.40 -10.53
N THR A 84 -0.39 5.25 -10.83
CA THR A 84 -0.90 4.04 -11.50
C THR A 84 -0.40 3.97 -12.94
N ALA A 85 -0.41 5.08 -13.66
CA ALA A 85 0.13 5.17 -15.01
C ALA A 85 1.67 5.01 -15.02
N LEU A 86 2.38 5.55 -14.03
CA LEU A 86 3.82 5.34 -13.89
C LEU A 86 4.14 3.86 -13.64
N ALA A 87 3.40 3.21 -12.74
CA ALA A 87 3.55 1.78 -12.47
C ALA A 87 3.30 0.93 -13.73
N ASP A 88 2.29 1.27 -14.50
CA ASP A 88 1.96 0.62 -15.76
C ASP A 88 3.08 0.77 -16.81
N ARG A 89 3.69 1.95 -16.91
CA ARG A 89 4.84 2.17 -17.79
C ARG A 89 6.05 1.34 -17.37
N LEU A 90 6.39 1.34 -16.07
CA LEU A 90 7.49 0.54 -15.55
C LEU A 90 7.29 -0.95 -15.86
N ARG A 91 6.07 -1.46 -15.68
CA ARG A 91 5.72 -2.85 -16.00
C ARG A 91 5.87 -3.18 -17.48
N LYS A 92 5.24 -2.38 -18.34
CA LYS A 92 5.07 -2.68 -19.76
C LYS A 92 6.32 -2.38 -20.57
N GLU A 93 7.03 -1.29 -20.26
CA GLU A 93 8.16 -0.80 -21.04
C GLU A 93 9.50 -1.34 -20.50
N TYR A 94 9.59 -1.61 -19.18
CA TYR A 94 10.88 -1.95 -18.52
C TYR A 94 10.86 -3.26 -17.75
N ASN A 95 9.72 -3.98 -17.68
CA ASN A 95 9.55 -5.21 -16.88
C ASN A 95 9.89 -5.02 -15.38
N ILE A 96 9.57 -3.85 -14.85
CA ILE A 96 9.76 -3.53 -13.44
C ILE A 96 8.40 -3.51 -12.76
N GLU A 97 8.22 -4.35 -11.71
CA GLU A 97 6.97 -4.44 -10.95
C GLU A 97 7.07 -3.60 -9.68
N PRO A 98 6.32 -2.49 -9.55
CA PRO A 98 6.19 -1.78 -8.29
C PRO A 98 5.37 -2.56 -7.28
N GLU A 99 5.74 -2.47 -6.01
CA GLU A 99 5.00 -3.06 -4.90
C GLU A 99 3.62 -2.41 -4.73
N MET A 100 3.55 -1.09 -4.90
CA MET A 100 2.34 -0.32 -4.69
C MET A 100 2.30 0.89 -5.62
N ALA A 101 1.11 1.20 -6.11
CA ALA A 101 0.84 2.44 -6.83
C ALA A 101 -0.36 3.17 -6.20
N SER A 102 -0.17 4.46 -5.93
CA SER A 102 -1.23 5.39 -5.51
C SER A 102 -1.33 6.51 -6.56
N LYS A 103 -2.29 7.42 -6.41
CA LYS A 103 -2.41 8.55 -7.36
C LYS A 103 -1.11 9.37 -7.46
N ASN A 104 -0.47 9.65 -6.33
CA ASN A 104 0.61 10.63 -6.25
C ASN A 104 2.01 10.01 -6.16
N TYR A 105 2.12 8.70 -6.01
CA TYR A 105 3.40 8.02 -5.83
C TYR A 105 3.32 6.53 -6.14
N ILE A 106 4.48 5.93 -6.35
CA ILE A 106 4.69 4.49 -6.35
C ILE A 106 5.70 4.12 -5.26
N ILE A 107 5.65 2.87 -4.82
CA ILE A 107 6.66 2.27 -3.94
C ILE A 107 7.23 1.05 -4.66
N LEU A 108 8.56 0.96 -4.69
CA LEU A 108 9.28 -0.24 -5.08
C LEU A 108 9.97 -0.80 -3.85
N MET A 109 9.97 -2.12 -3.73
CA MET A 109 10.70 -2.83 -2.69
C MET A 109 11.95 -3.44 -3.30
N THR A 110 13.05 -3.32 -2.56
CA THR A 110 14.33 -3.94 -2.93
C THR A 110 14.79 -4.87 -1.81
N SER A 111 15.67 -5.77 -2.15
CA SER A 111 16.27 -6.72 -1.22
C SER A 111 17.78 -6.86 -1.49
N VAL A 112 18.45 -7.56 -0.62
CA VAL A 112 19.89 -7.93 -0.81
C VAL A 112 20.12 -8.80 -2.05
N ALA A 113 19.07 -9.40 -2.62
CA ALA A 113 19.14 -10.19 -3.83
C ALA A 113 19.10 -9.34 -5.11
N ASP A 114 18.75 -8.07 -5.02
CA ASP A 114 18.76 -7.18 -6.18
C ASP A 114 20.19 -6.73 -6.50
N SER A 115 20.59 -7.01 -7.73
CA SER A 115 21.93 -6.65 -8.21
C SER A 115 22.06 -5.14 -8.43
N ARG A 116 23.30 -4.66 -8.49
CA ARG A 116 23.60 -3.29 -8.91
C ARG A 116 23.03 -2.99 -10.30
N ASP A 117 23.10 -3.96 -11.23
CA ASP A 117 22.56 -3.80 -12.58
C ASP A 117 21.03 -3.62 -12.57
N ALA A 118 20.32 -4.27 -11.65
CA ALA A 118 18.88 -4.07 -11.49
C ALA A 118 18.55 -2.65 -11.02
N LEU A 119 19.35 -2.08 -10.12
CA LEU A 119 19.18 -0.67 -9.68
C LEU A 119 19.54 0.31 -10.80
N GLU A 120 20.57 0.05 -11.59
CA GLU A 120 20.91 0.88 -12.76
C GLU A 120 19.82 0.79 -13.84
N HIS A 121 19.22 -0.38 -14.04
CA HIS A 121 18.08 -0.54 -14.94
C HIS A 121 16.88 0.29 -14.47
N LEU A 122 16.56 0.24 -13.18
CA LEU A 122 15.51 1.07 -12.59
C LEU A 122 15.83 2.58 -12.75
N LYS A 123 17.07 2.97 -12.52
CA LYS A 123 17.54 4.36 -12.70
C LYS A 123 17.34 4.83 -14.13
N THR A 124 17.75 4.02 -15.10
CA THR A 124 17.58 4.29 -16.53
C THR A 124 16.09 4.45 -16.88
N ALA A 125 15.26 3.52 -16.46
CA ALA A 125 13.82 3.55 -16.69
C ALA A 125 13.18 4.83 -16.14
N LEU A 126 13.52 5.21 -14.90
CA LEU A 126 13.00 6.42 -14.28
C LEU A 126 13.46 7.69 -15.00
N CYS A 127 14.73 7.77 -15.44
CA CYS A 127 15.25 8.92 -16.18
C CYS A 127 14.60 9.04 -17.57
N GLU A 128 14.42 7.94 -18.29
CA GLU A 128 13.77 7.94 -19.62
C GLU A 128 12.31 8.34 -19.50
N ILE A 129 11.58 7.78 -18.53
CA ILE A 129 10.20 8.18 -18.26
C ILE A 129 10.14 9.66 -17.89
N ASP A 130 10.95 10.13 -16.96
CA ASP A 130 10.97 11.50 -16.46
C ASP A 130 11.24 12.52 -17.60
N SER A 131 12.14 12.18 -18.53
CA SER A 131 12.47 13.02 -19.69
C SER A 131 11.28 13.22 -20.65
N SER A 132 10.31 12.31 -20.64
CA SER A 132 9.09 12.38 -21.43
C SER A 132 7.96 13.17 -20.75
N LEU A 133 8.15 13.57 -19.50
CA LEU A 133 7.14 14.26 -18.71
C LEU A 133 7.36 15.77 -18.69
N PHE A 134 6.32 16.49 -18.31
CA PHE A 134 6.40 17.92 -18.01
C PHE A 134 5.84 18.23 -16.62
N LYS A 135 6.32 19.30 -16.02
CA LYS A 135 5.89 19.73 -14.68
C LYS A 135 4.45 20.19 -14.72
N THR A 136 3.66 19.69 -13.80
CA THR A 136 2.31 20.15 -13.54
C THR A 136 2.02 20.06 -12.03
N ALA A 137 1.10 20.88 -11.55
CA ALA A 137 0.57 20.70 -10.20
C ALA A 137 -0.57 19.68 -10.27
N ASN A 138 -0.35 18.51 -9.72
CA ASN A 138 -1.42 17.54 -9.54
C ASN A 138 -2.18 17.88 -8.25
N ASP A 139 -3.50 17.68 -8.28
CA ASP A 139 -4.28 17.66 -7.04
C ASP A 139 -3.74 16.55 -6.16
N LEU A 140 -3.02 16.95 -5.13
CA LEU A 140 -2.53 16.00 -4.14
C LEU A 140 -3.76 15.35 -3.49
N ILE A 141 -3.80 14.02 -3.51
CA ILE A 141 -4.69 13.33 -2.60
C ILE A 141 -4.07 13.53 -1.22
N ASP A 142 -4.80 14.18 -0.36
CA ASP A 142 -4.44 14.32 1.04
C ASP A 142 -4.17 12.95 1.68
N LYS A 143 -3.48 12.97 2.81
CA LYS A 143 -3.31 11.77 3.63
C LYS A 143 -4.67 11.10 3.85
N PRO A 144 -4.71 9.75 3.97
CA PRO A 144 -5.93 9.06 4.32
C PRO A 144 -6.58 9.78 5.51
N PRO A 145 -7.86 10.09 5.45
CA PRO A 145 -8.55 10.67 6.58
C PRO A 145 -8.46 9.70 7.76
N ILE A 146 -8.09 10.22 8.91
CA ILE A 146 -8.20 9.47 10.16
C ILE A 146 -9.63 9.63 10.61
N ALA A 147 -10.35 8.52 10.82
CA ALA A 147 -11.70 8.55 11.35
C ALA A 147 -11.71 9.30 12.68
N SER A 148 -12.64 10.22 12.83
CA SER A 148 -12.83 10.98 14.07
C SER A 148 -13.77 10.19 14.98
N GLY A 149 -13.30 9.78 16.13
CA GLY A 149 -14.09 9.16 17.18
C GLY A 149 -13.45 7.89 17.77
N GLU A 150 -13.81 7.58 18.99
CA GLU A 150 -13.48 6.30 19.64
C GLU A 150 -14.52 5.26 19.18
N HIS A 151 -14.33 4.69 18.00
CA HIS A 151 -15.22 3.65 17.50
C HIS A 151 -14.54 2.27 17.64
N ILE A 152 -15.24 1.37 18.28
CA ILE A 152 -14.90 -0.05 18.28
C ILE A 152 -15.33 -0.60 16.91
N ILE A 153 -14.50 -1.41 16.28
CA ILE A 153 -14.88 -2.15 15.08
C ILE A 153 -16.12 -2.99 15.41
N GLU A 154 -17.23 -2.67 14.81
CA GLU A 154 -18.53 -3.30 15.05
C GLU A 154 -19.20 -3.63 13.72
N ILE A 155 -19.35 -4.91 13.44
CA ILE A 155 -20.17 -5.37 12.32
C ILE A 155 -21.60 -5.57 12.83
N ALA A 156 -22.54 -4.76 12.35
CA ALA A 156 -23.92 -4.89 12.70
C ALA A 156 -24.54 -6.14 12.03
N GLU A 157 -25.45 -6.81 12.75
CA GLU A 157 -26.15 -7.99 12.22
C GLU A 157 -26.96 -7.68 10.95
N LYS A 158 -27.49 -6.46 10.86
CA LYS A 158 -28.26 -6.01 9.68
C LYS A 158 -27.45 -5.04 8.86
N SER A 159 -27.29 -5.37 7.59
CA SER A 159 -26.64 -4.52 6.58
C SER A 159 -27.68 -4.00 5.59
N ARG A 160 -27.37 -2.84 5.03
CA ARG A 160 -28.12 -2.25 3.92
C ARG A 160 -27.18 -1.85 2.80
N GLU A 161 -27.45 -2.28 1.59
CA GLU A 161 -26.78 -1.72 0.41
C GLU A 161 -27.16 -0.26 0.24
N THR A 162 -26.16 0.58 0.09
CA THR A 162 -26.33 2.02 -0.05
C THR A 162 -25.49 2.49 -1.24
N ALA A 163 -26.07 3.32 -2.11
CA ALA A 163 -25.29 3.95 -3.16
C ALA A 163 -24.13 4.75 -2.54
N LEU A 164 -22.92 4.62 -3.08
CA LEU A 164 -21.74 5.27 -2.51
C LEU A 164 -21.95 6.80 -2.33
N ASN A 165 -22.66 7.44 -3.25
CA ASN A 165 -22.97 8.87 -3.17
C ASN A 165 -23.95 9.22 -2.04
N GLU A 166 -24.74 8.27 -1.57
CA GLU A 166 -25.75 8.41 -0.53
C GLU A 166 -25.28 7.88 0.83
N SER A 167 -24.02 7.42 0.90
CA SER A 167 -23.46 6.84 2.13
C SER A 167 -22.98 7.89 3.14
N LEU A 168 -22.92 9.17 2.76
CA LEU A 168 -22.47 10.25 3.62
C LEU A 168 -23.28 10.29 4.94
N GLY A 169 -22.57 10.30 6.07
CA GLY A 169 -23.16 10.33 7.42
C GLY A 169 -23.67 8.99 7.91
N LYS A 170 -23.62 7.93 7.10
CA LYS A 170 -24.01 6.58 7.52
C LYS A 170 -22.84 5.86 8.18
N ILE A 171 -23.16 4.87 9.00
CA ILE A 171 -22.18 4.00 9.65
C ILE A 171 -21.82 2.88 8.66
N ALA A 172 -20.53 2.72 8.37
CA ALA A 172 -20.04 1.62 7.55
C ALA A 172 -20.28 0.27 8.23
N ASN A 173 -20.62 -0.74 7.43
CA ASN A 173 -20.78 -2.13 7.91
C ASN A 173 -19.91 -3.12 7.11
N GLU A 174 -18.87 -2.62 6.50
CA GLU A 174 -17.85 -3.40 5.80
C GLU A 174 -16.50 -2.68 5.85
N PHE A 175 -15.42 -3.41 5.59
CA PHE A 175 -14.13 -2.80 5.33
C PHE A 175 -14.08 -2.30 3.89
N ILE A 176 -13.49 -1.11 3.72
CA ILE A 176 -13.09 -0.57 2.41
C ILE A 176 -11.60 -0.27 2.49
N TYR A 177 -10.83 -0.80 1.58
CA TYR A 177 -9.37 -0.66 1.56
C TYR A 177 -8.81 -0.51 0.16
N ALA A 178 -7.62 0.08 0.06
CA ALA A 178 -6.84 0.11 -1.18
C ALA A 178 -5.98 -1.15 -1.27
N TYR A 179 -6.00 -1.83 -2.41
CA TYR A 179 -5.20 -3.04 -2.63
C TYR A 179 -4.28 -2.90 -3.84
N PRO A 180 -3.00 -3.27 -3.73
CA PRO A 180 -2.22 -3.42 -2.51
C PRO A 180 -1.97 -2.08 -1.79
N PRO A 181 -1.64 -2.03 -0.47
CA PRO A 181 -1.29 -3.13 0.42
C PRO A 181 -2.37 -3.52 1.45
N ASP A 182 -3.66 -3.46 1.18
CA ASP A 182 -4.75 -3.74 2.12
C ASP A 182 -4.86 -2.77 3.31
N ILE A 183 -4.52 -1.50 3.10
CA ILE A 183 -4.69 -0.49 4.14
C ILE A 183 -6.16 -0.07 4.21
N PRO A 184 -6.85 -0.29 5.36
CA PRO A 184 -8.21 0.14 5.52
C PRO A 184 -8.35 1.67 5.39
N ILE A 185 -9.31 2.09 4.56
CA ILE A 185 -9.71 3.50 4.44
C ILE A 185 -10.85 3.78 5.42
N ILE A 186 -11.71 2.80 5.61
CA ILE A 186 -12.80 2.81 6.59
C ILE A 186 -13.02 1.39 7.10
N VAL A 187 -13.39 1.27 8.36
CA VAL A 187 -13.71 -0.01 9.02
C VAL A 187 -15.17 -0.04 9.47
N PRO A 188 -15.77 -1.21 9.68
CA PRO A 188 -17.13 -1.33 10.21
C PRO A 188 -17.28 -0.57 11.53
N GLY A 189 -18.38 0.15 11.70
CA GLY A 189 -18.65 0.98 12.87
C GLY A 189 -18.26 2.46 12.70
N GLU A 190 -17.44 2.80 11.72
CA GLU A 190 -17.05 4.18 11.44
C GLU A 190 -18.10 4.94 10.64
N ILE A 191 -18.19 6.25 10.88
CA ILE A 191 -19.05 7.14 10.10
C ILE A 191 -18.36 7.52 8.80
N ILE A 192 -19.04 7.29 7.68
CA ILE A 192 -18.59 7.73 6.36
C ILE A 192 -18.75 9.24 6.27
N ASP A 193 -17.74 9.98 6.67
CA ASP A 193 -17.75 11.43 6.62
C ASP A 193 -17.43 11.98 5.21
N ARG A 194 -17.52 13.30 5.05
CA ARG A 194 -17.24 13.97 3.77
C ARG A 194 -15.80 13.77 3.30
N LYS A 195 -14.84 13.74 4.23
CA LYS A 195 -13.42 13.58 3.90
C LYS A 195 -13.14 12.16 3.42
N THR A 196 -13.62 11.16 4.14
CA THR A 196 -13.50 9.74 3.80
C THR A 196 -14.15 9.43 2.46
N LEU A 197 -15.40 9.88 2.26
CA LEU A 197 -16.10 9.70 0.99
C LEU A 197 -15.38 10.39 -0.18
N GLY A 198 -14.89 11.61 0.06
CA GLY A 198 -14.11 12.36 -0.93
C GLY A 198 -12.80 11.65 -1.28
N TYR A 199 -12.12 11.09 -0.29
CA TYR A 199 -10.89 10.32 -0.46
C TYR A 199 -11.14 9.06 -1.30
N ILE A 200 -12.14 8.23 -0.95
CA ILE A 200 -12.52 7.04 -1.72
C ILE A 200 -12.79 7.41 -3.18
N LYS A 201 -13.60 8.45 -3.43
CA LYS A 201 -13.91 8.90 -4.80
C LYS A 201 -12.69 9.38 -5.56
N SER A 202 -11.75 10.05 -4.90
CA SER A 202 -10.53 10.52 -5.53
C SER A 202 -9.60 9.37 -5.94
N LEU A 203 -9.53 8.33 -5.13
CA LEU A 203 -8.78 7.11 -5.44
C LEU A 203 -9.42 6.34 -6.61
N LEU A 204 -10.75 6.17 -6.59
CA LEU A 204 -11.48 5.55 -7.70
C LEU A 204 -11.28 6.31 -9.02
N LYS A 205 -11.31 7.65 -8.98
CA LYS A 205 -11.05 8.49 -10.15
C LYS A 205 -9.61 8.35 -10.68
N ALA A 206 -8.67 8.05 -9.79
CA ALA A 206 -7.27 7.81 -10.14
C ALA A 206 -6.98 6.35 -10.53
N ASN A 207 -8.01 5.53 -10.74
CA ASN A 207 -7.90 4.10 -11.04
C ASN A 207 -7.08 3.31 -10.01
N VAL A 208 -7.01 3.79 -8.77
CA VAL A 208 -6.47 3.00 -7.67
C VAL A 208 -7.45 1.87 -7.37
N ASN A 209 -6.93 0.66 -7.22
CA ASN A 209 -7.76 -0.49 -6.91
C ASN A 209 -8.30 -0.38 -5.48
N ILE A 210 -9.59 -0.11 -5.35
CA ILE A 210 -10.32 -0.04 -4.09
C ILE A 210 -11.25 -1.24 -4.00
N VAL A 211 -11.14 -1.97 -2.91
CA VAL A 211 -11.89 -3.20 -2.66
C VAL A 211 -12.75 -3.01 -1.40
N SER A 212 -13.91 -3.66 -1.38
CA SER A 212 -14.73 -3.80 -0.17
C SER A 212 -15.09 -5.26 0.05
N ASP A 213 -15.38 -5.63 1.29
CA ASP A 213 -15.74 -7.02 1.64
C ASP A 213 -16.92 -7.54 0.81
N SER A 214 -17.88 -6.68 0.51
CA SER A 214 -19.07 -7.04 -0.28
C SER A 214 -18.80 -7.10 -1.79
N GLY A 215 -17.71 -6.50 -2.27
CA GLY A 215 -17.44 -6.34 -3.70
C GLY A 215 -18.39 -5.39 -4.44
N LEU A 216 -19.17 -4.57 -3.72
CA LEU A 216 -20.18 -3.68 -4.30
C LEU A 216 -19.62 -2.36 -4.85
N LEU A 217 -18.38 -2.01 -4.50
CA LEU A 217 -17.72 -0.82 -5.05
C LEU A 217 -17.47 -0.98 -6.57
N PRO A 218 -17.47 0.11 -7.33
CA PRO A 218 -17.55 1.53 -6.90
C PRO A 218 -18.98 2.07 -6.75
N ASN A 219 -20.00 1.28 -7.00
CA ASN A 219 -21.37 1.79 -7.09
C ASN A 219 -22.06 1.90 -5.73
N LYS A 220 -21.87 0.91 -4.87
CA LYS A 220 -22.53 0.76 -3.57
C LYS A 220 -21.55 0.35 -2.48
N THR A 221 -21.97 0.51 -1.22
CA THR A 221 -21.28 0.03 -0.02
C THR A 221 -22.30 -0.47 0.98
N LEU A 222 -21.88 -1.34 1.91
CA LEU A 222 -22.73 -1.77 3.02
C LEU A 222 -22.69 -0.74 4.15
N THR A 223 -23.86 -0.36 4.61
CA THR A 223 -24.04 0.47 5.80
C THR A 223 -24.90 -0.26 6.82
N LYS A 224 -24.82 0.18 8.09
CA LYS A 224 -25.66 -0.36 9.18
C LYS A 224 -27.13 -0.22 8.79
N GLY A 225 -27.85 -1.33 8.86
CA GLY A 225 -29.31 -1.37 8.67
C GLY A 225 -30.05 -0.77 9.86
N ALA A 226 -31.31 -0.46 9.68
CA ALA A 226 -32.20 -0.02 10.75
C ALA A 226 -32.67 -1.20 11.61
#